data_4ec2a1a1abc9188e2d5969f8f744ca75
#
_entry.id   4ec2a1a1abc9188e2d5969f8f744ca75
#
_cell.length_a   1.000
_cell.length_b   1.000
_cell.length_c   1.000
_cell.angle_alpha   90.00
_cell.angle_beta   90.00
_cell.angle_gamma   90.00
#
_symmetry.space_group_name_H-M   'P 1'
#
loop_
_entity.id
_entity.type
_entity.pdbx_description
1 polymer ?
#
loop_
_entity_poly.entity_id
_entity_poly.type
_entity_poly.pdbx_seq_one_letter_code
_entity_poly.pdbx_strand_id
1 'polypeptide(L)'
;ASGNGSNFENLVNEINNGHIDNAVCKVLIIDKEQAYAKERAARLGIPCVYVNPKGYGGKEGYETEIMKTLESYEVELIVLAGYMRFIGKVLLSNYPNRIINLHPAYLPAFPGAHSIQDAFEAKVSYTGVTVHYVDEGVDTGEIIHQEKIMIDPSWDLETLEEHVHAKEYDMFPRVVKTVCERMEEHK
;
A
#
# COMPACT_ATOMS: atom_id res chain seq x y z
N ALA A 1 5.57 -2.20 4.28
CA ALA A 1 4.47 -3.01 4.90
C ALA A 1 4.67 -3.13 6.40
N SER A 2 3.57 -3.25 7.16
CA SER A 2 3.64 -3.39 8.63
C SER A 2 3.24 -4.79 9.12
N GLY A 3 2.58 -5.60 8.32
CA GLY A 3 1.96 -6.83 8.79
C GLY A 3 2.11 -8.03 7.87
N ASN A 4 0.98 -8.56 7.42
CA ASN A 4 0.91 -9.83 6.70
C ASN A 4 1.66 -9.83 5.36
N GLY A 5 1.58 -8.75 4.60
CA GLY A 5 2.28 -8.63 3.31
C GLY A 5 1.62 -9.36 2.15
N SER A 6 0.34 -9.72 2.25
CA SER A 6 -0.35 -10.44 1.17
C SER A 6 -0.45 -9.63 -0.12
N ASN A 7 -0.71 -8.32 -0.04
CA ASN A 7 -0.71 -7.46 -1.20
C ASN A 7 0.69 -7.28 -1.80
N PHE A 8 1.72 -7.18 -0.95
CA PHE A 8 3.10 -7.18 -1.40
C PHE A 8 3.44 -8.44 -2.21
N GLU A 9 3.13 -9.62 -1.67
CA GLU A 9 3.36 -10.90 -2.37
C GLU A 9 2.60 -10.96 -3.68
N ASN A 10 1.35 -10.53 -3.68
CA ASN A 10 0.54 -10.50 -4.90
C ASN A 10 1.16 -9.62 -5.98
N LEU A 11 1.65 -8.43 -5.63
CA LEU A 11 2.33 -7.54 -6.58
C LEU A 11 3.59 -8.19 -7.16
N VAL A 12 4.42 -8.82 -6.33
CA VAL A 12 5.64 -9.49 -6.79
C VAL A 12 5.30 -10.65 -7.72
N ASN A 13 4.26 -11.44 -7.39
CA ASN A 13 3.80 -12.53 -8.25
C ASN A 13 3.31 -12.01 -9.62
N GLU A 14 2.59 -10.89 -9.65
CA GLU A 14 2.12 -10.29 -10.89
C GLU A 14 3.27 -9.73 -11.74
N ILE A 15 4.32 -9.23 -11.11
CA ILE A 15 5.56 -8.87 -11.80
C ILE A 15 6.22 -10.13 -12.41
N ASN A 16 6.36 -11.17 -11.60
CA ASN A 16 7.01 -12.42 -12.03
C ASN A 16 6.24 -13.14 -13.13
N ASN A 17 4.91 -13.03 -13.14
CA ASN A 17 4.05 -13.62 -14.17
C ASN A 17 3.99 -12.80 -15.47
N GLY A 18 4.61 -11.62 -15.50
CA GLY A 18 4.60 -10.74 -16.68
C GLY A 18 3.35 -9.87 -16.82
N HIS A 19 2.44 -9.89 -15.85
CA HIS A 19 1.26 -9.02 -15.87
C HIS A 19 1.62 -7.56 -15.58
N ILE A 20 2.67 -7.35 -14.76
CA ILE A 20 3.29 -6.04 -14.59
C ILE A 20 4.69 -6.15 -15.21
N ASP A 21 4.84 -5.68 -16.44
CA ASP A 21 6.06 -5.84 -17.22
C ASP A 21 6.98 -4.61 -17.21
N ASN A 22 6.54 -3.54 -16.53
CA ASN A 22 7.21 -2.25 -16.49
C ASN A 22 7.70 -1.87 -15.08
N ALA A 23 7.78 -2.82 -14.17
CA ALA A 23 8.24 -2.60 -12.81
C ALA A 23 9.05 -3.77 -12.30
N VAL A 24 9.89 -3.49 -11.33
CA VAL A 24 10.64 -4.49 -10.56
C VAL A 24 10.56 -4.12 -9.09
N CYS A 25 10.35 -5.11 -8.23
CA CYS A 25 10.40 -4.89 -6.78
C CYS A 25 11.85 -4.93 -6.31
N LYS A 26 12.35 -3.81 -5.82
CA LYS A 26 13.74 -3.66 -5.37
C LYS A 26 13.95 -4.08 -3.92
N VAL A 27 13.02 -3.73 -3.05
CA VAL A 27 13.17 -3.91 -1.61
C VAL A 27 11.81 -3.87 -0.94
N LEU A 28 11.66 -4.65 0.13
CA LEU A 28 10.56 -4.51 1.09
C LEU A 28 11.12 -3.84 2.35
N ILE A 29 10.50 -2.77 2.80
CA ILE A 29 10.83 -2.13 4.08
C ILE A 29 9.70 -2.41 5.06
N ILE A 30 10.04 -2.89 6.24
CA ILE A 30 9.09 -3.18 7.31
C ILE A 30 9.41 -2.35 8.56
N ASP A 31 8.36 -1.96 9.28
CA ASP A 31 8.47 -1.18 10.53
C ASP A 31 8.29 -2.03 11.79
N LYS A 32 8.01 -3.32 11.61
CA LYS A 32 7.88 -4.29 12.71
C LYS A 32 8.74 -5.50 12.39
N GLU A 33 9.67 -5.80 13.30
CA GLU A 33 10.65 -6.87 13.10
C GLU A 33 10.00 -8.24 12.86
N GLN A 34 8.83 -8.48 13.46
CA GLN A 34 8.10 -9.73 13.36
C GLN A 34 7.01 -9.73 12.26
N ALA A 35 7.00 -8.74 11.38
CA ALA A 35 6.04 -8.72 10.28
C ALA A 35 6.15 -9.95 9.41
N TYR A 36 5.04 -10.64 9.16
CA TYR A 36 5.03 -11.84 8.31
C TYR A 36 5.46 -11.55 6.86
N ALA A 37 5.32 -10.30 6.43
CA ALA A 37 5.82 -9.85 5.14
C ALA A 37 7.30 -10.20 4.91
N LYS A 38 8.10 -10.23 5.98
CA LYS A 38 9.50 -10.65 5.94
C LYS A 38 9.67 -12.07 5.42
N GLU A 39 8.82 -13.01 5.89
CA GLU A 39 8.85 -14.39 5.43
C GLU A 39 8.48 -14.51 3.96
N ARG A 40 7.50 -13.72 3.52
CA ARG A 40 7.10 -13.65 2.12
C ARG A 40 8.24 -13.14 1.24
N ALA A 41 8.92 -12.08 1.66
CA ALA A 41 10.07 -11.53 0.95
C ALA A 41 11.18 -12.56 0.80
N ALA A 42 11.47 -13.32 1.86
CA ALA A 42 12.48 -14.39 1.82
C ALA A 42 12.15 -15.43 0.78
N ARG A 43 10.89 -15.90 0.72
CA ARG A 43 10.45 -16.87 -0.27
C ARG A 43 10.51 -16.36 -1.70
N LEU A 44 10.28 -15.06 -1.88
CA LEU A 44 10.25 -14.41 -3.19
C LEU A 44 11.62 -13.90 -3.65
N GLY A 45 12.63 -14.01 -2.80
CA GLY A 45 13.98 -13.51 -3.10
C GLY A 45 14.08 -11.99 -3.13
N ILE A 46 13.19 -11.27 -2.41
CA ILE A 46 13.22 -9.82 -2.32
C ILE A 46 13.98 -9.41 -1.07
N PRO A 47 14.96 -8.49 -1.17
CA PRO A 47 15.64 -7.94 0.01
C PRO A 47 14.63 -7.31 0.96
N CYS A 48 14.75 -7.61 2.26
CA CYS A 48 13.88 -7.06 3.29
C CYS A 48 14.70 -6.30 4.31
N VAL A 49 14.34 -5.05 4.58
CA VAL A 49 15.03 -4.18 5.53
C VAL A 49 14.05 -3.78 6.64
N TYR A 50 14.41 -4.08 7.87
CA TYR A 50 13.69 -3.61 9.05
C TYR A 50 14.25 -2.26 9.49
N VAL A 51 13.38 -1.25 9.59
CA VAL A 51 13.73 0.06 10.14
C VAL A 51 12.87 0.30 11.37
N ASN A 52 13.50 0.38 12.53
CA ASN A 52 12.80 0.55 13.81
C ASN A 52 12.33 2.00 13.97
N PRO A 53 11.01 2.26 14.05
CA PRO A 53 10.50 3.63 14.21
C PRO A 53 10.99 4.36 15.46
N LYS A 54 11.44 3.61 16.46
CA LYS A 54 11.92 4.16 17.74
C LYS A 54 13.45 4.30 17.81
N GLY A 55 14.16 3.91 16.75
CA GLY A 55 15.62 3.81 16.77
C GLY A 55 16.38 5.06 16.34
N TYR A 56 15.71 6.13 15.89
CA TYR A 56 16.36 7.24 15.19
C TYR A 56 15.98 8.63 15.75
N GLY A 57 15.54 8.69 16.99
CA GLY A 57 15.27 9.97 17.65
C GLY A 57 14.01 10.71 17.23
N GLY A 58 13.10 10.04 16.54
CA GLY A 58 11.83 10.61 16.11
C GLY A 58 11.49 10.30 14.65
N LYS A 59 10.36 10.84 14.18
CA LYS A 59 9.83 10.53 12.87
C LYS A 59 10.75 10.97 11.73
N GLU A 60 11.34 12.16 11.82
CA GLU A 60 12.23 12.65 10.76
C GLU A 60 13.49 11.78 10.63
N GLY A 61 14.08 11.36 11.74
CA GLY A 61 15.22 10.46 11.72
C GLY A 61 14.87 9.09 11.16
N TYR A 62 13.72 8.56 11.56
CA TYR A 62 13.20 7.31 11.04
C TYR A 62 12.97 7.37 9.53
N GLU A 63 12.33 8.41 9.04
CA GLU A 63 12.08 8.57 7.60
C GLU A 63 13.37 8.85 6.82
N THR A 64 14.34 9.51 7.42
CA THR A 64 15.66 9.72 6.83
C THR A 64 16.37 8.38 6.62
N GLU A 65 16.25 7.45 7.58
CA GLU A 65 16.81 6.11 7.42
C GLU A 65 16.10 5.32 6.31
N ILE A 66 14.78 5.42 6.22
CA ILE A 66 14.03 4.85 5.09
C ILE A 66 14.53 5.43 3.77
N MET A 67 14.72 6.76 3.71
CA MET A 67 15.25 7.43 2.52
C MET A 67 16.59 6.87 2.07
N LYS A 68 17.53 6.69 3.00
CA LYS A 68 18.84 6.11 2.69
C LYS A 68 18.71 4.71 2.11
N THR A 69 17.82 3.90 2.65
CA THR A 69 17.54 2.56 2.14
C THR A 69 16.96 2.62 0.73
N LEU A 70 15.97 3.46 0.50
CA LEU A 70 15.35 3.62 -0.81
C LEU A 70 16.37 4.09 -1.87
N GLU A 71 17.21 5.04 -1.53
CA GLU A 71 18.28 5.52 -2.41
C GLU A 71 19.29 4.43 -2.74
N SER A 72 19.68 3.62 -1.76
CA SER A 72 20.63 2.54 -1.96
C SER A 72 20.13 1.46 -2.91
N TYR A 73 18.81 1.28 -3.00
CA TYR A 73 18.16 0.35 -3.92
C TYR A 73 17.64 1.02 -5.19
N GLU A 74 17.89 2.31 -5.37
CA GLU A 74 17.47 3.09 -6.55
C GLU A 74 15.95 3.03 -6.78
N VAL A 75 15.19 3.15 -5.70
CA VAL A 75 13.72 3.09 -5.74
C VAL A 75 13.14 4.37 -6.35
N GLU A 76 12.25 4.22 -7.32
CA GLU A 76 11.56 5.32 -7.99
C GLU A 76 10.11 5.51 -7.52
N LEU A 77 9.45 4.44 -7.06
CA LEU A 77 8.06 4.45 -6.59
C LEU A 77 7.95 3.75 -5.25
N ILE A 78 7.30 4.39 -4.29
CA ILE A 78 6.97 3.79 -3.00
C ILE A 78 5.52 3.31 -3.04
N VAL A 79 5.31 2.04 -2.75
CA VAL A 79 3.99 1.42 -2.67
C VAL A 79 3.72 1.04 -1.22
N LEU A 80 2.69 1.65 -0.62
CA LEU A 80 2.26 1.30 0.73
C LEU A 80 1.29 0.13 0.64
N ALA A 81 1.74 -1.05 1.07
CA ALA A 81 0.96 -2.28 1.06
C ALA A 81 0.70 -2.73 2.51
N GLY A 82 -0.29 -2.11 3.14
CA GLY A 82 -0.59 -2.36 4.55
C GLY A 82 0.42 -1.73 5.51
N TYR A 83 0.96 -0.58 5.16
CA TYR A 83 1.82 0.21 6.03
C TYR A 83 0.96 1.07 6.96
N MET A 84 1.13 0.90 8.28
CA MET A 84 0.23 1.46 9.28
C MET A 84 0.67 2.80 9.86
N ARG A 85 1.68 3.44 9.31
CA ARG A 85 2.17 4.74 9.78
C ARG A 85 1.87 5.82 8.76
N PHE A 86 1.66 7.05 9.25
CA PHE A 86 1.51 8.20 8.37
C PHE A 86 2.86 8.57 7.77
N ILE A 87 2.84 8.93 6.49
CA ILE A 87 4.01 9.41 5.78
C ILE A 87 4.23 10.87 6.14
N GLY A 88 5.46 11.21 6.53
CA GLY A 88 5.83 12.56 6.89
C GLY A 88 6.53 13.33 5.78
N LYS A 89 6.94 14.55 6.11
CA LYS A 89 7.51 15.48 5.15
C LYS A 89 8.82 15.02 4.50
N VAL A 90 9.64 14.22 5.17
CA VAL A 90 10.90 13.74 4.60
C VAL A 90 10.63 12.90 3.36
N LEU A 91 9.74 11.91 3.46
CA LEU A 91 9.40 11.07 2.31
C LEU A 91 8.57 11.83 1.28
N LEU A 92 7.60 12.64 1.71
CA LEU A 92 6.75 13.39 0.79
C LEU A 92 7.54 14.38 -0.07
N SER A 93 8.53 15.07 0.50
CA SER A 93 9.32 16.05 -0.24
C SER A 93 10.34 15.39 -1.19
N ASN A 94 10.81 14.20 -0.88
CA ASN A 94 11.78 13.49 -1.70
C ASN A 94 11.15 12.58 -2.77
N TYR A 95 9.87 12.20 -2.59
CA TYR A 95 9.11 11.38 -3.53
C TYR A 95 7.80 12.05 -3.92
N PRO A 96 7.83 13.29 -4.48
CA PRO A 96 6.59 13.98 -4.86
C PRO A 96 5.85 13.22 -5.95
N ASN A 97 4.57 12.92 -5.72
CA ASN A 97 3.71 12.14 -6.62
C ASN A 97 4.26 10.74 -6.93
N ARG A 98 5.02 10.17 -6.00
CA ARG A 98 5.64 8.85 -6.15
C ARG A 98 5.43 7.95 -4.92
N ILE A 99 4.42 8.25 -4.13
CA ILE A 99 3.99 7.40 -3.00
C ILE A 99 2.52 7.11 -3.20
N ILE A 100 2.17 5.84 -3.35
CA ILE A 100 0.78 5.41 -3.51
C ILE A 100 0.35 4.51 -2.37
N ASN A 101 -0.93 4.56 -2.03
CA ASN A 101 -1.53 3.76 -0.96
C ASN A 101 -2.78 3.05 -1.45
N LEU A 102 -2.95 1.83 -0.98
CA LEU A 102 -4.16 1.04 -1.14
C LEU A 102 -5.00 1.18 0.11
N HIS A 103 -6.23 1.68 -0.03
CA HIS A 103 -7.14 1.89 1.09
C HIS A 103 -8.44 1.10 0.91
N PRO A 104 -8.86 0.29 1.91
CA PRO A 104 -10.01 -0.59 1.77
C PRO A 104 -11.34 0.11 2.06
N ALA A 105 -11.61 1.19 1.35
CA ALA A 105 -12.89 1.91 1.37
C ALA A 105 -13.07 2.66 0.04
N TYR A 106 -14.32 3.08 -0.22
CA TYR A 106 -14.61 3.96 -1.35
C TYR A 106 -14.49 5.41 -0.88
N LEU A 107 -13.28 5.96 -0.92
CA LEU A 107 -13.00 7.30 -0.43
C LEU A 107 -13.83 8.37 -1.18
N PRO A 108 -14.24 9.44 -0.51
CA PRO A 108 -13.84 9.91 0.83
C PRO A 108 -14.54 9.24 2.02
N ALA A 109 -15.40 8.26 1.78
CA ALA A 109 -16.07 7.55 2.88
C ALA A 109 -15.08 6.63 3.64
N PHE A 110 -15.24 6.56 4.94
CA PHE A 110 -14.50 5.68 5.84
C PHE A 110 -12.97 5.77 5.71
N PRO A 111 -12.37 6.96 5.92
CA PRO A 111 -10.93 7.06 6.06
C PRO A 111 -10.45 6.41 7.36
N GLY A 112 -9.14 6.18 7.47
CA GLY A 112 -8.53 5.68 8.71
C GLY A 112 -8.38 4.17 8.78
N ALA A 113 -8.02 3.66 9.95
CA ALA A 113 -7.50 2.31 10.14
C ALA A 113 -8.55 1.19 10.19
N HIS A 114 -9.82 1.51 10.38
CA HIS A 114 -10.91 0.52 10.60
C HIS A 114 -12.01 0.62 9.56
N SER A 115 -11.68 0.99 8.35
CA SER A 115 -12.64 1.34 7.30
C SER A 115 -13.59 0.22 6.90
N ILE A 116 -13.15 -1.04 6.87
CA ILE A 116 -14.02 -2.17 6.53
C ILE A 116 -15.06 -2.38 7.64
N GLN A 117 -14.61 -2.40 8.90
CA GLN A 117 -15.48 -2.55 10.05
C GLN A 117 -16.46 -1.38 10.17
N ASP A 118 -15.97 -0.16 9.97
CA ASP A 118 -16.81 1.04 10.04
C ASP A 118 -17.91 1.02 8.98
N ALA A 119 -17.60 0.61 7.75
CA ALA A 119 -18.59 0.45 6.70
C ALA A 119 -19.61 -0.63 7.02
N PHE A 120 -19.15 -1.76 7.57
CA PHE A 120 -20.03 -2.85 7.99
C PHE A 120 -21.01 -2.42 9.09
N GLU A 121 -20.49 -1.76 10.13
CA GLU A 121 -21.32 -1.28 11.26
C GLU A 121 -22.30 -0.19 10.85
N ALA A 122 -21.94 0.65 9.88
CA ALA A 122 -22.81 1.69 9.34
C ALA A 122 -23.91 1.15 8.43
N LYS A 123 -23.88 -0.13 8.08
CA LYS A 123 -24.88 -0.82 7.24
C LYS A 123 -25.08 -0.12 5.88
N VAL A 124 -24.00 0.38 5.31
CA VAL A 124 -24.07 1.01 3.98
C VAL A 124 -24.31 -0.02 2.88
N SER A 125 -24.84 0.42 1.74
CA SER A 125 -25.14 -0.47 0.63
C SER A 125 -23.91 -0.87 -0.17
N TYR A 126 -22.83 -0.10 -0.09
CA TYR A 126 -21.56 -0.41 -0.76
C TYR A 126 -20.40 0.17 0.02
N THR A 127 -19.23 -0.44 -0.20
CA THR A 127 -17.92 0.12 0.11
C THR A 127 -17.06 -0.01 -1.14
N GLY A 128 -15.76 -0.13 -0.99
CA GLY A 128 -14.87 -0.30 -2.13
C GLY A 128 -13.42 -0.36 -1.75
N VAL A 129 -12.60 -0.20 -2.76
CA VAL A 129 -11.14 -0.11 -2.63
C VAL A 129 -10.67 1.09 -3.45
N THR A 130 -9.79 1.88 -2.87
CA THR A 130 -9.22 3.08 -3.48
C THR A 130 -7.70 3.00 -3.50
N VAL A 131 -7.09 3.33 -4.63
CA VAL A 131 -5.66 3.63 -4.70
C VAL A 131 -5.51 5.12 -4.92
N HIS A 132 -4.69 5.76 -4.09
CA HIS A 132 -4.48 7.21 -4.15
C HIS A 132 -3.01 7.56 -3.93
N TYR A 133 -2.62 8.73 -4.41
CA TYR A 133 -1.35 9.33 -4.02
C TYR A 133 -1.42 9.77 -2.55
N VAL A 134 -0.30 9.64 -1.85
CA VAL A 134 -0.22 10.05 -0.45
C VAL A 134 0.16 11.52 -0.37
N ASP A 135 -0.58 12.27 0.44
CA ASP A 135 -0.30 13.65 0.79
C ASP A 135 -0.15 13.80 2.33
N GLU A 136 -0.19 15.03 2.83
CA GLU A 136 -0.03 15.32 4.25
C GLU A 136 -1.22 14.88 5.13
N GLY A 137 -2.38 14.63 4.52
CA GLY A 137 -3.60 14.26 5.24
C GLY A 137 -3.77 12.76 5.42
N VAL A 138 -4.86 12.38 6.08
CA VAL A 138 -5.23 10.97 6.26
C VAL A 138 -6.17 10.56 5.14
N ASP A 139 -5.65 9.75 4.21
CA ASP A 139 -6.41 9.23 3.06
C ASP A 139 -7.08 10.34 2.22
N THR A 140 -6.40 11.48 2.06
CA THR A 140 -6.92 12.68 1.39
C THR A 140 -6.25 12.98 0.05
N GLY A 141 -5.22 12.23 -0.33
CA GLY A 141 -4.50 12.45 -1.58
C GLY A 141 -5.32 12.17 -2.83
N GLU A 142 -4.83 12.62 -3.96
CA GLU A 142 -5.49 12.45 -5.26
C GLU A 142 -5.78 10.97 -5.55
N ILE A 143 -7.05 10.67 -5.85
CA ILE A 143 -7.49 9.32 -6.19
C ILE A 143 -6.98 8.95 -7.59
N ILE A 144 -6.28 7.83 -7.68
CA ILE A 144 -5.80 7.28 -8.95
C ILE A 144 -6.89 6.40 -9.57
N HIS A 145 -7.46 5.49 -8.77
CA HIS A 145 -8.50 4.56 -9.20
C HIS A 145 -9.25 4.04 -7.98
N GLN A 146 -10.54 3.77 -8.15
CA GLN A 146 -11.35 3.14 -7.11
C GLN A 146 -12.44 2.29 -7.73
N GLU A 147 -12.82 1.22 -7.04
CA GLU A 147 -13.87 0.30 -7.45
C GLU A 147 -14.80 0.01 -6.29
N LYS A 148 -16.11 -0.05 -6.60
CA LYS A 148 -17.16 -0.35 -5.61
C LYS A 148 -17.30 -1.84 -5.35
N ILE A 149 -17.71 -2.15 -4.14
CA ILE A 149 -18.12 -3.48 -3.72
C ILE A 149 -19.52 -3.34 -3.13
N MET A 150 -20.52 -3.91 -3.79
CA MET A 150 -21.89 -3.94 -3.25
C MET A 150 -21.95 -4.91 -2.09
N ILE A 151 -22.48 -4.47 -0.95
CA ILE A 151 -22.54 -5.28 0.27
C ILE A 151 -23.89 -5.98 0.33
N ASP A 152 -23.87 -7.32 0.34
CA ASP A 152 -25.07 -8.10 0.56
C ASP A 152 -25.44 -8.02 2.04
N PRO A 153 -26.72 -7.68 2.37
CA PRO A 153 -27.14 -7.57 3.77
C PRO A 153 -26.99 -8.85 4.60
N SER A 154 -26.85 -10.00 3.93
CA SER A 154 -26.65 -11.30 4.60
C SER A 154 -25.20 -11.57 5.00
N TRP A 155 -24.27 -10.77 4.52
CA TRP A 155 -22.84 -10.97 4.82
C TRP A 155 -22.53 -10.61 6.28
N ASP A 156 -21.66 -11.43 6.89
CA ASP A 156 -20.98 -11.04 8.13
C ASP A 156 -19.72 -10.22 7.81
N LEU A 157 -19.05 -9.74 8.84
CA LEU A 157 -17.84 -8.92 8.69
C LEU A 157 -16.73 -9.69 7.96
N GLU A 158 -16.54 -10.96 8.31
CA GLU A 158 -15.51 -11.81 7.69
C GLU A 158 -15.75 -11.96 6.19
N THR A 159 -17.00 -12.17 5.78
CA THR A 159 -17.36 -12.27 4.37
C THR A 159 -17.09 -10.96 3.62
N LEU A 160 -17.41 -9.83 4.23
CA LEU A 160 -17.10 -8.52 3.64
C LEU A 160 -15.59 -8.34 3.50
N GLU A 161 -14.82 -8.66 4.52
CA GLU A 161 -13.35 -8.59 4.47
C GLU A 161 -12.77 -9.44 3.33
N GLU A 162 -13.29 -10.65 3.14
CA GLU A 162 -12.86 -11.53 2.04
C GLU A 162 -13.11 -10.90 0.67
N HIS A 163 -14.28 -10.29 0.48
CA HIS A 163 -14.60 -9.61 -0.78
C HIS A 163 -13.74 -8.37 -1.02
N VAL A 164 -13.46 -7.61 0.04
CA VAL A 164 -12.57 -6.45 -0.06
C VAL A 164 -11.16 -6.88 -0.45
N HIS A 165 -10.61 -7.90 0.21
CA HIS A 165 -9.27 -8.40 -0.09
C HIS A 165 -9.19 -8.99 -1.51
N ALA A 166 -10.22 -9.70 -1.97
CA ALA A 166 -10.26 -10.20 -3.34
C ALA A 166 -10.22 -9.06 -4.36
N LYS A 167 -10.94 -7.97 -4.08
CA LYS A 167 -10.92 -6.76 -4.92
C LYS A 167 -9.55 -6.09 -4.91
N GLU A 168 -8.90 -6.01 -3.76
CA GLU A 168 -7.54 -5.48 -3.63
C GLU A 168 -6.56 -6.24 -4.53
N TYR A 169 -6.58 -7.58 -4.45
CA TYR A 169 -5.67 -8.44 -5.23
C TYR A 169 -5.90 -8.34 -6.74
N ASP A 170 -7.14 -8.13 -7.16
CA ASP A 170 -7.48 -7.93 -8.57
C ASP A 170 -7.07 -6.55 -9.08
N MET A 171 -7.38 -5.52 -8.31
CA MET A 171 -7.27 -4.13 -8.73
C MET A 171 -5.87 -3.54 -8.60
N PHE A 172 -5.19 -3.81 -7.48
CA PHE A 172 -3.94 -3.13 -7.15
C PHE A 172 -2.84 -3.35 -8.17
N PRO A 173 -2.59 -4.58 -8.65
CA PRO A 173 -1.59 -4.79 -9.69
C PRO A 173 -1.84 -4.00 -10.97
N ARG A 174 -3.09 -3.90 -11.40
CA ARG A 174 -3.47 -3.12 -12.59
C ARG A 174 -3.17 -1.65 -12.41
N VAL A 175 -3.45 -1.12 -11.23
CA VAL A 175 -3.21 0.29 -10.91
C VAL A 175 -1.70 0.58 -10.81
N VAL A 176 -0.93 -0.30 -10.18
CA VAL A 176 0.54 -0.17 -10.11
C VAL A 176 1.13 -0.13 -11.52
N LYS A 177 0.70 -1.00 -12.41
CA LYS A 177 1.12 -0.98 -13.82
C LYS A 177 0.83 0.37 -14.47
N THR A 178 -0.37 0.89 -14.30
CA THR A 178 -0.78 2.20 -14.84
C THR A 178 0.07 3.35 -14.30
N VAL A 179 0.35 3.35 -13.00
CA VAL A 179 1.19 4.37 -12.37
C VAL A 179 2.61 4.32 -12.95
N CYS A 180 3.17 3.13 -13.13
CA CYS A 180 4.49 2.98 -13.74
C CYS A 180 4.52 3.46 -15.19
N GLU A 181 3.47 3.21 -15.97
CA GLU A 181 3.33 3.75 -17.33
C GLU A 181 3.35 5.29 -17.33
N ARG A 182 2.60 5.92 -16.42
CA ARG A 182 2.58 7.39 -16.28
C ARG A 182 3.95 7.96 -15.90
N MET A 183 4.69 7.24 -15.06
CA MET A 183 6.05 7.66 -14.69
C MET A 183 7.01 7.62 -15.87
N GLU A 184 6.89 6.64 -16.76
CA GLU A 184 7.69 6.53 -17.98
C GLU A 184 7.41 7.67 -18.96
N GLU A 185 6.14 8.07 -19.09
CA GLU A 185 5.72 9.18 -19.97
C GLU A 185 6.28 10.53 -19.54
N HIS A 186 6.69 10.68 -18.26
CA HIS A 186 7.20 11.93 -17.69
C HIS A 186 8.74 11.91 -17.49
N LYS A 187 9.44 10.92 -18.01
CA LYS A 187 10.89 10.88 -18.07
C LYS A 187 11.35 11.61 -19.34
#